data_2b3fad9676e129d6d07662dedcc7d7e9
#
_entry.id   2b3fad9676e129d6d07662dedcc7d7e9
#
_cell.length_a   1.000
_cell.length_b   1.000
_cell.length_c   1.000
_cell.angle_alpha   90.00
_cell.angle_beta   90.00
_cell.angle_gamma   90.00
#
_symmetry.space_group_name_H-M   'P 1'
#
loop_
_entity.id
_entity.type
_entity.pdbx_description
1 polymer ?
#
loop_
_entity_poly.entity_id
_entity_poly.type
_entity_poly.pdbx_seq_one_letter_code
_entity_poly.pdbx_strand_id
1 'polypeptide(L)'
;MPPYDDRLFAPPAAVLNARLRNPQNGAIIPDVLLLIDTGADVTLLPLGAVNAAGIEQTGASYELLAFDGRSSAVGAVRADLLMLGRAFRGQFLVIDQQVGILGRNILNVLALVLDGPQQTWSEHKDDRAEPH
;
A
#
# COMPACT_ATOMS: atom_id res chain seq x y z
N MET A 1 17.92 3.40 3.54
CA MET A 1 17.04 3.72 2.41
C MET A 1 16.60 2.43 1.74
N PRO A 2 15.31 2.16 1.70
CA PRO A 2 14.82 0.92 1.09
C PRO A 2 15.21 0.81 -0.38
N PRO A 3 15.66 -0.37 -0.82
CA PRO A 3 15.95 -0.58 -2.24
C PRO A 3 14.67 -0.77 -3.05
N TYR A 4 14.78 -0.54 -4.35
CA TYR A 4 13.75 -0.97 -5.29
C TYR A 4 13.72 -2.49 -5.36
N ASP A 5 12.58 -3.02 -5.74
CA ASP A 5 12.41 -4.45 -5.98
C ASP A 5 12.73 -4.74 -7.45
N ASP A 6 13.74 -5.58 -7.69
CA ASP A 6 14.14 -6.06 -9.01
C ASP A 6 13.78 -7.53 -9.24
N ARG A 7 13.16 -8.19 -8.25
CA ARG A 7 12.78 -9.60 -8.34
C ARG A 7 11.41 -9.78 -8.99
N LEU A 8 10.47 -8.92 -8.60
CA LEU A 8 9.10 -8.97 -9.09
C LEU A 8 8.82 -7.95 -10.20
N PHE A 9 9.71 -6.98 -10.35
CA PHE A 9 9.54 -5.90 -11.32
C PHE A 9 10.77 -5.74 -12.20
N ALA A 10 10.53 -5.66 -13.52
CA ALA A 10 11.54 -5.35 -14.52
C ALA A 10 10.96 -4.32 -15.51
N PRO A 11 11.41 -3.06 -15.49
CA PRO A 11 12.48 -2.48 -14.64
C PRO A 11 12.16 -2.51 -13.14
N PRO A 12 13.19 -2.39 -12.29
CA PRO A 12 12.96 -2.35 -10.84
C PRO A 12 12.01 -1.24 -10.42
N ALA A 13 11.23 -1.47 -9.38
CA ALA A 13 10.22 -0.54 -8.92
C ALA A 13 10.35 -0.25 -7.43
N ALA A 14 9.96 0.95 -7.03
CA ALA A 14 9.91 1.33 -5.64
C ALA A 14 8.75 0.61 -4.96
N VAL A 15 9.04 -0.17 -3.94
CA VAL A 15 8.05 -0.87 -3.13
C VAL A 15 8.24 -0.51 -1.67
N LEU A 16 7.14 -0.47 -0.94
CA LEU A 16 7.13 -0.21 0.49
C LEU A 16 6.74 -1.49 1.21
N ASN A 17 7.50 -1.85 2.25
CA ASN A 17 7.19 -2.99 3.10
C ASN A 17 6.39 -2.47 4.29
N ALA A 18 5.12 -2.87 4.37
CA ALA A 18 4.22 -2.46 5.42
C ALA A 18 3.86 -3.64 6.33
N ARG A 19 3.16 -3.34 7.42
CA ARG A 19 2.52 -4.32 8.27
C ARG A 19 1.02 -4.09 8.21
N LEU A 20 0.26 -5.16 8.32
CA LEU A 20 -1.20 -5.13 8.30
C LEU A 20 -1.72 -5.61 9.64
N ARG A 21 -2.56 -4.81 10.29
CA ARG A 21 -3.17 -5.18 11.55
C ARG A 21 -4.66 -5.38 11.39
N ASN A 22 -5.15 -6.49 11.93
CA ASN A 22 -6.57 -6.73 12.09
C ASN A 22 -7.08 -5.89 13.26
N PRO A 23 -7.98 -4.91 13.04
CA PRO A 23 -8.42 -4.01 14.10
C PRO A 23 -9.31 -4.70 15.14
N GLN A 24 -9.86 -5.88 14.84
CA GLN A 24 -10.74 -6.58 15.77
C GLN A 24 -9.97 -7.41 16.79
N ASN A 25 -8.89 -8.06 16.38
CA ASN A 25 -8.15 -8.97 17.26
C ASN A 25 -6.70 -8.56 17.49
N GLY A 26 -6.21 -7.51 16.82
CA GLY A 26 -4.84 -7.01 16.98
C GLY A 26 -3.78 -7.82 16.26
N ALA A 27 -4.14 -8.88 15.51
CA ALA A 27 -3.18 -9.68 14.77
C ALA A 27 -2.43 -8.82 13.73
N ILE A 28 -1.12 -8.96 13.68
CA ILE A 28 -0.25 -8.21 12.77
C ILE A 28 0.45 -9.18 11.83
N ILE A 29 0.37 -8.87 10.53
CA ILE A 29 1.07 -9.59 9.49
C ILE A 29 2.18 -8.69 8.96
N PRO A 30 3.45 -9.15 9.00
CA PRO A 30 4.57 -8.38 8.46
C PRO A 30 4.70 -8.58 6.95
N ASP A 31 5.63 -7.83 6.36
CA ASP A 31 6.09 -8.00 4.99
C ASP A 31 4.99 -7.92 3.94
N VAL A 32 4.10 -6.97 4.13
CA VAL A 32 3.07 -6.65 3.14
C VAL A 32 3.68 -5.68 2.13
N LEU A 33 3.99 -6.16 0.94
CA LEU A 33 4.64 -5.36 -0.10
C LEU A 33 3.61 -4.57 -0.88
N LEU A 34 3.86 -3.29 -1.03
CA LEU A 34 2.99 -2.36 -1.76
C LEU A 34 3.83 -1.61 -2.79
N LEU A 35 3.42 -1.66 -4.06
CA LEU A 35 4.02 -0.85 -5.11
C LEU A 35 3.66 0.62 -4.87
N ILE A 36 4.66 1.49 -4.83
CA ILE A 36 4.44 2.94 -4.75
C ILE A 36 3.95 3.39 -6.12
N ASP A 37 2.67 3.78 -6.21
CA ASP A 37 2.00 3.97 -7.50
C ASP A 37 1.17 5.25 -7.50
N THR A 38 1.75 6.32 -8.02
CA THR A 38 1.06 7.61 -8.15
C THR A 38 -0.05 7.59 -9.21
N GLY A 39 -0.09 6.55 -10.03
CA GLY A 39 -1.17 6.36 -11.01
C GLY A 39 -2.44 5.78 -10.41
N ALA A 40 -2.38 5.22 -9.20
CA ALA A 40 -3.54 4.65 -8.53
C ALA A 40 -4.17 5.67 -7.59
N ASP A 41 -5.48 5.81 -7.62
CA ASP A 41 -6.22 6.70 -6.73
C ASP A 41 -6.49 6.07 -5.35
N VAL A 42 -6.50 4.75 -5.26
CA VAL A 42 -6.78 4.01 -4.03
C VAL A 42 -5.66 3.01 -3.72
N THR A 43 -5.59 2.60 -2.46
CA THR A 43 -4.65 1.58 -2.00
C THR A 43 -5.35 0.22 -2.01
N LEU A 44 -4.66 -0.79 -2.57
CA LEU A 44 -5.15 -2.15 -2.66
C LEU A 44 -4.23 -3.07 -1.88
N LEU A 45 -4.81 -3.84 -0.95
CA LEU A 45 -4.06 -4.79 -0.14
C LEU A 45 -4.03 -6.16 -0.82
N PRO A 46 -2.89 -6.90 -0.72
CA PRO A 46 -2.84 -8.25 -1.24
C PRO A 46 -3.81 -9.17 -0.49
N LEU A 47 -4.59 -9.95 -1.23
CA LEU A 47 -5.57 -10.87 -0.65
C LEU A 47 -4.91 -11.86 0.32
N GLY A 48 -3.73 -12.36 -0.01
CA GLY A 48 -3.02 -13.30 0.86
C GLY A 48 -2.71 -12.71 2.24
N ALA A 49 -2.33 -11.43 2.31
CA ALA A 49 -2.07 -10.75 3.58
C ALA A 49 -3.37 -10.54 4.37
N VAL A 50 -4.44 -10.15 3.69
CA VAL A 50 -5.76 -9.98 4.31
C VAL A 50 -6.23 -11.29 4.94
N ASN A 51 -6.10 -12.39 4.20
CA ASN A 51 -6.47 -13.71 4.71
C ASN A 51 -5.58 -14.17 5.87
N ALA A 52 -4.27 -13.93 5.77
CA ALA A 52 -3.33 -14.28 6.84
C ALA A 52 -3.60 -13.51 8.13
N ALA A 53 -4.06 -12.27 8.03
CA ALA A 53 -4.44 -11.44 9.18
C ALA A 53 -5.82 -11.82 9.74
N GLY A 54 -6.56 -12.70 9.08
CA GLY A 54 -7.91 -13.06 9.49
C GLY A 54 -8.93 -11.95 9.32
N ILE A 55 -8.68 -11.01 8.42
CA ILE A 55 -9.60 -9.90 8.19
C ILE A 55 -10.69 -10.34 7.24
N GLU A 56 -11.95 -10.19 7.66
CA GLU A 56 -13.09 -10.50 6.82
C GLU A 56 -13.41 -9.34 5.89
N GLN A 57 -13.83 -9.68 4.67
CA GLN A 57 -14.31 -8.66 3.73
C GLN A 57 -15.67 -8.13 4.20
N THR A 58 -15.91 -6.85 3.95
CA THR A 58 -17.12 -6.16 4.46
C THR A 58 -18.37 -6.53 3.68
N GLY A 59 -18.24 -7.23 2.54
CA GLY A 59 -19.34 -7.49 1.64
C GLY A 59 -19.58 -6.40 0.59
N ALA A 60 -18.94 -5.24 0.74
CA ALA A 60 -18.96 -4.21 -0.28
C ALA A 60 -18.10 -4.62 -1.46
N SER A 61 -18.55 -4.27 -2.66
CA SER A 61 -17.82 -4.54 -3.91
C SER A 61 -17.65 -3.24 -4.67
N TYR A 62 -16.47 -3.02 -5.20
CA TYR A 62 -16.11 -1.82 -5.94
C TYR A 62 -15.59 -2.19 -7.31
N GLU A 63 -15.81 -1.31 -8.27
CA GLU A 63 -15.29 -1.47 -9.61
C GLU A 63 -13.94 -0.76 -9.73
N LEU A 64 -12.91 -1.49 -10.16
CA LEU A 64 -11.61 -0.91 -10.50
C LEU A 64 -11.52 -0.79 -12.01
N LEU A 65 -11.17 0.40 -12.48
CA LEU A 65 -10.97 0.69 -13.89
C LEU A 65 -9.47 0.74 -14.17
N ALA A 66 -9.00 -0.15 -15.06
CA ALA A 66 -7.63 -0.14 -15.54
C ALA A 66 -7.46 0.85 -16.70
N PHE A 67 -6.21 1.16 -17.04
CA PHE A 67 -5.89 2.08 -18.14
C PHE A 67 -6.43 1.60 -19.48
N ASP A 68 -6.58 0.29 -19.67
CA ASP A 68 -7.10 -0.29 -20.92
C ASP A 68 -8.64 -0.28 -21.01
N GLY A 69 -9.30 0.32 -20.03
CA GLY A 69 -10.76 0.40 -19.96
C GLY A 69 -11.43 -0.82 -19.35
N ARG A 70 -10.67 -1.86 -18.99
CA ARG A 70 -11.24 -3.01 -18.29
C ARG A 70 -11.62 -2.66 -16.88
N SER A 71 -12.72 -3.20 -16.41
CA SER A 71 -13.12 -3.09 -15.03
C SER A 71 -13.11 -4.45 -14.37
N SER A 72 -12.82 -4.48 -13.08
CA SER A 72 -12.90 -5.69 -12.26
C SER A 72 -13.53 -5.35 -10.92
N ALA A 73 -14.33 -6.29 -10.41
CA ALA A 73 -14.93 -6.14 -9.09
C ALA A 73 -13.92 -6.56 -8.02
N VAL A 74 -13.76 -5.74 -6.99
CA VAL A 74 -12.87 -6.02 -5.87
C VAL A 74 -13.62 -5.84 -4.56
N GLY A 75 -13.26 -6.65 -3.58
CA GLY A 75 -13.82 -6.54 -2.24
C GLY A 75 -13.15 -5.45 -1.43
N ALA A 76 -13.70 -5.18 -0.26
CA ALA A 76 -13.21 -4.19 0.67
C ALA A 76 -13.05 -4.79 2.07
N VAL A 77 -12.09 -4.26 2.82
CA VAL A 77 -11.83 -4.64 4.20
C VAL A 77 -11.61 -3.40 5.05
N ARG A 78 -11.86 -3.53 6.34
CA ARG A 78 -11.42 -2.53 7.32
C ARG A 78 -10.17 -3.05 8.00
N ALA A 79 -9.12 -2.25 7.99
CA ALA A 79 -7.80 -2.67 8.46
C ALA A 79 -7.00 -1.47 8.92
N ASP A 80 -5.92 -1.75 9.64
CA ASP A 80 -4.89 -0.78 9.98
C ASP A 80 -3.65 -1.11 9.18
N LEU A 81 -3.22 -0.19 8.33
CA LEU A 81 -1.99 -0.31 7.56
C LEU A 81 -0.89 0.46 8.29
N LEU A 82 0.14 -0.25 8.72
CA LEU A 82 1.22 0.30 9.53
C LEU A 82 2.46 0.48 8.68
N MET A 83 2.93 1.71 8.53
CA MET A 83 4.09 2.03 7.71
C MET A 83 4.65 3.39 8.11
N LEU A 84 5.97 3.55 7.98
CA LEU A 84 6.66 4.82 8.23
C LEU A 84 6.32 5.43 9.59
N GLY A 85 6.18 4.58 10.62
CA GLY A 85 5.84 5.03 11.96
C GLY A 85 4.42 5.54 12.13
N ARG A 86 3.53 5.25 11.19
CA ARG A 86 2.14 5.71 11.18
C ARG A 86 1.19 4.53 11.08
N ALA A 87 -0.06 4.77 11.45
CA ALA A 87 -1.16 3.84 11.25
C ALA A 87 -2.21 4.52 10.37
N PHE A 88 -2.50 3.92 9.22
CA PHE A 88 -3.57 4.37 8.34
C PHE A 88 -4.76 3.44 8.55
N ARG A 89 -5.80 3.95 9.18
CA ARG A 89 -6.98 3.18 9.54
C ARG A 89 -8.13 3.51 8.61
N GLY A 90 -8.83 2.49 8.17
CA GLY A 90 -10.01 2.71 7.35
C GLY A 90 -10.33 1.52 6.48
N GLN A 91 -11.03 1.81 5.39
CA GLN A 91 -11.40 0.83 4.40
C GLN A 91 -10.36 0.79 3.29
N PHE A 92 -9.96 -0.42 2.94
CA PHE A 92 -9.05 -0.67 1.83
C PHE A 92 -9.70 -1.65 0.87
N LEU A 93 -9.33 -1.54 -0.40
CA LEU A 93 -9.72 -2.54 -1.39
C LEU A 93 -8.73 -3.69 -1.39
N VAL A 94 -9.13 -4.83 -1.95
CA VAL A 94 -8.35 -6.06 -1.94
C VAL A 94 -8.05 -6.47 -3.37
N ILE A 95 -6.83 -6.89 -3.63
CA ILE A 95 -6.43 -7.38 -4.95
C ILE A 95 -5.79 -8.76 -4.80
N ASP A 96 -6.13 -9.66 -5.72
CA ASP A 96 -5.55 -11.01 -5.74
C ASP A 96 -4.22 -10.98 -6.50
N GLN A 97 -3.24 -10.35 -5.87
CA GLN A 97 -1.88 -10.23 -6.35
C GLN A 97 -0.93 -10.38 -5.18
N GLN A 98 0.32 -10.77 -5.46
CA GLN A 98 1.35 -10.92 -4.44
C GLN A 98 1.77 -9.57 -3.86
N VAL A 99 1.81 -8.53 -4.68
CA VAL A 99 2.14 -7.17 -4.28
C VAL A 99 0.90 -6.30 -4.40
N GLY A 100 0.58 -5.58 -3.33
CA GLY A 100 -0.51 -4.60 -3.36
C GLY A 100 -0.07 -3.29 -4.00
N ILE A 101 -0.94 -2.30 -3.90
CA ILE A 101 -0.72 -0.98 -4.50
C ILE A 101 -0.92 0.08 -3.43
N LEU A 102 0.06 0.95 -3.28
CA LEU A 102 -0.03 2.14 -2.43
C LEU A 102 -0.45 3.31 -3.31
N GLY A 103 -1.68 3.73 -3.17
CA GLY A 103 -2.28 4.74 -4.02
C GLY A 103 -2.21 6.16 -3.43
N ARG A 104 -2.74 7.12 -4.20
CA ARG A 104 -2.68 8.53 -3.85
C ARG A 104 -3.46 8.89 -2.59
N ASN A 105 -4.46 8.09 -2.21
CA ASN A 105 -5.17 8.32 -0.95
C ASN A 105 -4.25 8.31 0.27
N ILE A 106 -3.11 7.60 0.19
CA ILE A 106 -2.07 7.64 1.21
C ILE A 106 -0.89 8.49 0.75
N LEU A 107 -0.44 8.32 -0.49
CA LEU A 107 0.74 9.03 -0.99
C LEU A 107 0.61 10.55 -0.88
N ASN A 108 -0.61 11.09 -0.99
CA ASN A 108 -0.83 12.54 -0.93
C ASN A 108 -0.63 13.13 0.47
N VAL A 109 -0.46 12.30 1.51
CA VAL A 109 -0.11 12.76 2.86
C VAL A 109 1.34 12.44 3.23
N LEU A 110 2.12 11.97 2.26
CA LEU A 110 3.53 11.63 2.43
C LEU A 110 4.39 12.47 1.50
N ALA A 111 5.63 12.67 1.88
CA ALA A 111 6.66 13.22 1.01
C ALA A 111 7.75 12.17 0.84
N LEU A 112 7.92 11.64 -0.35
CA LEU A 112 8.87 10.58 -0.65
C LEU A 112 9.88 11.06 -1.66
N VAL A 113 11.12 10.60 -1.50
CA VAL A 113 12.18 10.80 -2.49
C VAL A 113 12.39 9.48 -3.20
N LEU A 114 12.23 9.49 -4.52
CA LEU A 114 12.54 8.35 -5.37
C LEU A 114 13.88 8.62 -6.05
N ASP A 115 14.90 7.87 -5.66
CA ASP A 115 16.23 7.99 -6.23
C ASP A 115 16.40 6.89 -7.29
N GLY A 116 16.05 7.21 -8.51
CA GLY A 116 16.12 6.24 -9.61
C GLY A 116 17.52 5.75 -9.89
N PRO A 117 18.53 6.63 -9.99
CA PRO A 117 19.91 6.19 -10.23
C PRO A 117 20.45 5.23 -9.18
N GLN A 118 20.11 5.41 -7.92
CA GLN A 118 20.52 4.53 -6.84
C GLN A 118 19.53 3.37 -6.62
N GLN A 119 18.35 3.42 -7.23
CA GLN A 119 17.27 2.46 -7.05
C GLN A 119 16.92 2.28 -5.57
N THR A 120 16.74 3.41 -4.90
CA THR A 120 16.30 3.48 -3.51
C THR A 120 15.24 4.55 -3.36
N TRP A 121 14.48 4.48 -2.27
CA TRP A 121 13.55 5.54 -1.92
C TRP A 121 13.65 5.84 -0.43
N SER A 122 13.15 6.99 -0.03
CA SER A 122 13.14 7.38 1.38
C SER A 122 11.99 8.34 1.65
N GLU A 123 11.61 8.44 2.91
CA GLU A 123 10.70 9.48 3.33
C GLU A 123 11.48 10.78 3.47
N HIS A 124 10.98 11.84 2.84
CA HIS A 124 11.56 13.17 2.97
C HIS A 124 11.07 13.80 4.27
N LYS A 125 12.03 14.23 5.10
CA LYS A 125 11.70 15.01 6.30
C LYS A 125 11.74 16.48 5.93
N ASP A 126 10.58 17.11 6.08
CA ASP A 126 10.44 18.54 5.77
C ASP A 126 10.56 19.32 7.06
N ASP A 127 11.68 20.03 7.22
CA ASP A 127 11.94 20.86 8.40
C ASP A 127 10.92 22.00 8.54
N ARG A 128 10.31 22.41 7.44
CA ARG A 128 9.27 23.45 7.47
C ARG A 128 7.97 22.96 8.13
N ALA A 129 7.78 21.66 8.21
CA ALA A 129 6.59 21.08 8.84
C ALA A 129 6.67 21.04 10.36
N GLU A 130 7.82 21.37 10.92
CA GLU A 130 7.98 21.39 12.37
C GLU A 130 7.17 22.52 13.00
N PRO A 131 6.43 22.22 14.05
CA PRO A 131 5.69 23.26 14.77
C PRO A 131 6.65 24.23 15.43
N HIS A 132 6.31 25.46 15.39
CA HIS A 132 7.09 26.54 15.95
C HIS A 132 6.40 27.15 17.15
#